data_a8da1c14abd961e1bc01640752d4b2ff
#
_entry.id   a8da1c14abd961e1bc01640752d4b2ff
#
_cell.length_a   1.000
_cell.length_b   1.000
_cell.length_c   1.000
_cell.angle_alpha   90.00
_cell.angle_beta   90.00
_cell.angle_gamma   90.00
#
_symmetry.space_group_name_H-M   'P 1'
#
loop_
_entity.id
_entity.type
_entity.pdbx_description
1 polymer ?
#
loop_
_entity_poly.entity_id
_entity_poly.type
_entity_poly.pdbx_seq_one_letter_code
_entity_poly.pdbx_strand_id
1 'polypeptide(L)'
;EIHENVRGEDMFVIQSTSHPTNDNLMELLIMMDALRRASAKRITAVLPYFGYARQDRKPGPRTPISAKLVANMITAAGADRVLTVDLHAGQIKGFFDIHTDNLYGAPVMSADILSRHGNKPITVVSPDVGGVVRARALAKRLDDAPLAIVDKRREKAGVSEVMNIIGDVKDRFCIMIDDIADSAGTLCNA
;
A
#
# COMPACT_ATOMS: atom_id res chain seq x y z
N GLU A 1 5.45 27.59 5.98
CA GLU A 1 4.96 28.40 7.12
C GLU A 1 3.51 28.03 7.42
N ILE A 2 3.16 27.92 8.74
CA ILE A 2 1.77 27.69 9.17
C ILE A 2 1.17 29.04 9.49
N HIS A 3 0.08 29.42 8.79
CA HIS A 3 -0.56 30.73 8.92
C HIS A 3 -1.64 30.76 10.01
N GLU A 4 -2.22 29.60 10.33
CA GLU A 4 -3.26 29.47 11.35
C GLU A 4 -2.68 29.14 12.73
N ASN A 5 -3.40 29.54 13.78
CA ASN A 5 -3.04 29.11 15.13
C ASN A 5 -3.47 27.66 15.36
N VAL A 6 -2.49 26.78 15.54
CA VAL A 6 -2.71 25.33 15.72
C VAL A 6 -2.46 24.87 17.16
N ARG A 7 -2.21 25.80 18.10
CA ARG A 7 -1.92 25.47 19.49
C ARG A 7 -3.08 24.73 20.15
N GLY A 8 -2.79 23.54 20.65
CA GLY A 8 -3.78 22.70 21.33
C GLY A 8 -4.75 21.97 20.42
N GLU A 9 -4.60 22.07 19.09
CA GLU A 9 -5.49 21.45 18.11
C GLU A 9 -5.00 20.04 17.68
N ASP A 10 -5.95 19.22 17.26
CA ASP A 10 -5.70 17.93 16.61
C ASP A 10 -5.46 18.15 15.11
N MET A 11 -4.24 17.91 14.66
CA MET A 11 -3.79 18.19 13.30
C MET A 11 -3.67 16.92 12.45
N PHE A 12 -4.11 17.00 11.21
CA PHE A 12 -3.97 15.94 10.21
C PHE A 12 -3.10 16.46 9.07
N VAL A 13 -1.97 15.79 8.83
CA VAL A 13 -1.08 16.09 7.70
C VAL A 13 -1.28 15.01 6.65
N ILE A 14 -1.89 15.38 5.53
CA ILE A 14 -2.17 14.46 4.43
C ILE A 14 -1.07 14.63 3.38
N GLN A 15 -0.23 13.61 3.24
CA GLN A 15 0.86 13.60 2.26
C GLN A 15 1.11 12.19 1.77
N SER A 16 0.93 11.98 0.46
CA SER A 16 1.37 10.75 -0.19
C SER A 16 2.88 10.78 -0.35
N THR A 17 3.57 9.73 0.10
CA THR A 17 5.01 9.59 -0.11
C THR A 17 5.32 8.76 -1.36
N SER A 18 4.53 8.97 -2.42
CA SER A 18 4.76 8.46 -3.77
C SER A 18 5.90 9.21 -4.46
N HIS A 19 6.21 8.85 -5.70
CA HIS A 19 7.25 9.54 -6.47
C HIS A 19 6.91 11.03 -6.73
N PRO A 20 7.85 11.97 -6.52
CA PRO A 20 9.22 11.83 -6.01
C PRO A 20 9.28 11.60 -4.49
N THR A 21 9.58 10.36 -4.11
CA THR A 21 9.39 9.87 -2.73
C THR A 21 10.19 10.64 -1.69
N ASN A 22 11.43 11.00 -1.99
CA ASN A 22 12.31 11.71 -1.05
C ASN A 22 11.79 13.12 -0.75
N ASP A 23 11.33 13.82 -1.79
CA ASP A 23 10.83 15.19 -1.66
C ASP A 23 9.53 15.19 -0.86
N ASN A 24 8.58 14.32 -1.23
CA ASN A 24 7.31 14.17 -0.54
C ASN A 24 7.47 13.72 0.92
N LEU A 25 8.42 12.81 1.19
CA LEU A 25 8.72 12.40 2.56
C LEU A 25 9.32 13.56 3.37
N MET A 26 10.27 14.30 2.81
CA MET A 26 10.88 15.43 3.51
C MET A 26 9.87 16.54 3.76
N GLU A 27 8.98 16.82 2.81
CA GLU A 27 7.89 17.77 2.99
C GLU A 27 6.98 17.37 4.15
N LEU A 28 6.58 16.10 4.23
CA LEU A 28 5.81 15.57 5.36
C LEU A 28 6.53 15.80 6.70
N LEU A 29 7.82 15.46 6.78
CA LEU A 29 8.60 15.60 8.02
C LEU A 29 8.71 17.05 8.45
N ILE A 30 8.95 17.98 7.51
CA ILE A 30 9.03 19.43 7.79
C ILE A 30 7.69 19.98 8.27
N MET A 31 6.58 19.57 7.64
CA MET A 31 5.25 20.01 8.08
C MET A 31 4.95 19.54 9.50
N MET A 32 5.27 18.29 9.84
CA MET A 32 5.05 17.76 11.20
C MET A 32 5.93 18.46 12.24
N ASP A 33 7.21 18.69 11.94
CA ASP A 33 8.11 19.44 12.85
C ASP A 33 7.59 20.86 13.11
N ALA A 34 7.10 21.54 12.07
CA ALA A 34 6.51 22.87 12.21
C ALA A 34 5.26 22.85 13.10
N LEU A 35 4.36 21.90 12.96
CA LEU A 35 3.17 21.72 13.80
C LEU A 35 3.53 21.43 15.25
N ARG A 36 4.51 20.57 15.46
CA ARG A 36 5.03 20.24 16.80
C ARG A 36 5.60 21.49 17.49
N ARG A 37 6.39 22.30 16.78
CA ARG A 37 6.93 23.59 17.31
C ARG A 37 5.87 24.62 17.53
N ALA A 38 4.78 24.60 16.76
CA ALA A 38 3.60 25.44 16.96
C ALA A 38 2.67 24.96 18.11
N SER A 39 3.07 23.91 18.85
CA SER A 39 2.34 23.35 19.99
C SER A 39 1.00 22.71 19.63
N ALA A 40 0.89 22.09 18.46
CA ALA A 40 -0.24 21.22 18.15
C ALA A 40 -0.37 20.15 19.27
N LYS A 41 -1.59 19.79 19.61
CA LYS A 41 -1.88 18.82 20.67
C LYS A 41 -1.59 17.38 20.23
N ARG A 42 -1.98 17.06 19.00
CA ARG A 42 -1.78 15.76 18.38
C ARG A 42 -1.58 15.92 16.87
N ILE A 43 -0.64 15.18 16.32
CA ILE A 43 -0.33 15.19 14.89
C ILE A 43 -0.56 13.80 14.33
N THR A 44 -1.53 13.68 13.41
CA THR A 44 -1.79 12.45 12.67
C THR A 44 -1.21 12.57 11.26
N ALA A 45 -0.22 11.74 10.94
CA ALA A 45 0.27 11.62 9.57
C ALA A 45 -0.68 10.72 8.76
N VAL A 46 -1.29 11.26 7.72
CA VAL A 46 -2.16 10.52 6.81
C VAL A 46 -1.41 10.27 5.51
N LEU A 47 -1.09 9.01 5.27
CA LEU A 47 -0.25 8.55 4.18
C LEU A 47 -1.09 7.70 3.22
N PRO A 48 -1.75 8.27 2.20
CA PRO A 48 -2.49 7.49 1.20
C PRO A 48 -1.60 6.47 0.50
N TYR A 49 -0.32 6.77 0.34
CA TYR A 49 0.72 5.83 -0.09
C TYR A 49 1.94 5.95 0.84
N PHE A 50 2.40 4.81 1.37
CA PHE A 50 3.59 4.73 2.21
C PHE A 50 4.79 4.31 1.36
N GLY A 51 5.67 5.27 1.06
CA GLY A 51 6.90 5.06 0.29
C GLY A 51 7.88 4.15 1.03
N TYR A 52 8.75 3.47 0.26
CA TYR A 52 9.71 2.48 0.76
C TYR A 52 9.10 1.20 1.37
N ALA A 53 7.78 1.01 1.29
CA ALA A 53 7.07 -0.12 1.88
C ALA A 53 7.56 -1.49 1.38
N ARG A 54 8.03 -1.59 0.14
CA ARG A 54 8.58 -2.84 -0.44
C ARG A 54 9.85 -3.33 0.26
N GLN A 55 10.58 -2.42 0.93
CA GLN A 55 11.80 -2.74 1.67
C GLN A 55 11.47 -2.96 3.15
N ASP A 56 10.61 -3.93 3.43
CA ASP A 56 10.10 -4.30 4.75
C ASP A 56 10.90 -5.39 5.45
N ARG A 57 11.89 -5.97 4.77
CA ARG A 57 12.76 -7.06 5.26
C ARG A 57 14.13 -6.98 4.60
N LYS A 58 15.07 -7.73 5.14
CA LYS A 58 16.41 -7.87 4.53
C LYS A 58 16.37 -8.95 3.44
N PRO A 59 16.46 -8.60 2.15
CA PRO A 59 16.52 -9.60 1.08
C PRO A 59 17.89 -10.29 1.00
N GLY A 60 18.92 -9.76 1.66
CA GLY A 60 20.28 -10.29 1.67
C GLY A 60 21.11 -9.71 2.83
N PRO A 61 22.39 -10.13 2.96
CA PRO A 61 23.27 -9.60 3.99
C PRO A 61 23.57 -8.10 3.72
N ARG A 62 23.72 -7.34 4.80
CA ARG A 62 24.08 -5.90 4.77
C ARG A 62 23.11 -4.99 4.01
N THR A 63 21.85 -5.40 3.87
CA THR A 63 20.77 -4.59 3.28
C THR A 63 19.97 -3.87 4.37
N PRO A 64 19.40 -2.68 4.09
CA PRO A 64 18.57 -1.94 5.04
C PRO A 64 17.17 -2.57 5.15
N ILE A 65 16.40 -2.08 6.13
CA ILE A 65 14.94 -2.18 6.18
C ILE A 65 14.41 -0.75 6.09
N SER A 66 14.30 -0.23 4.85
CA SER A 66 13.98 1.19 4.63
C SER A 66 12.60 1.57 5.13
N ALA A 67 11.63 0.64 5.12
CA ALA A 67 10.31 0.88 5.71
C ALA A 67 10.38 1.17 7.22
N LYS A 68 11.25 0.47 7.98
CA LYS A 68 11.46 0.76 9.41
C LYS A 68 12.17 2.10 9.62
N LEU A 69 13.14 2.43 8.79
CA LEU A 69 13.83 3.72 8.85
C LEU A 69 12.83 4.86 8.67
N VAL A 70 11.98 4.79 7.64
CA VAL A 70 10.96 5.81 7.37
C VAL A 70 9.95 5.91 8.50
N ALA A 71 9.50 4.79 9.06
CA ALA A 71 8.62 4.77 10.23
C ALA A 71 9.25 5.51 11.43
N ASN A 72 10.54 5.27 11.69
CA ASN A 72 11.27 5.96 12.76
C ASN A 72 11.39 7.47 12.49
N MET A 73 11.64 7.89 11.25
CA MET A 73 11.74 9.30 10.87
C MET A 73 10.40 10.03 11.08
N ILE A 74 9.28 9.43 10.69
CA ILE A 74 7.93 9.97 10.86
C ILE A 74 7.62 10.14 12.36
N THR A 75 7.93 9.13 13.17
CA THR A 75 7.75 9.20 14.63
C THR A 75 8.63 10.29 15.24
N ALA A 76 9.91 10.36 14.87
CA ALA A 76 10.86 11.37 15.39
C ALA A 76 10.46 12.80 14.99
N ALA A 77 9.88 13.00 13.81
CA ALA A 77 9.39 14.29 13.36
C ALA A 77 8.16 14.81 14.14
N GLY A 78 7.53 13.95 14.94
CA GLY A 78 6.47 14.35 15.86
C GLY A 78 5.08 13.82 15.54
N ALA A 79 4.96 12.77 14.74
CA ALA A 79 3.69 12.08 14.57
C ALA A 79 3.32 11.34 15.87
N ASP A 80 2.08 11.54 16.34
CA ASP A 80 1.47 10.80 17.44
C ASP A 80 0.66 9.60 16.93
N ARG A 81 0.23 9.66 15.69
CA ARG A 81 -0.56 8.62 15.02
C ARG A 81 -0.24 8.60 13.52
N VAL A 82 -0.34 7.42 12.94
CA VAL A 82 -0.23 7.22 11.48
C VAL A 82 -1.48 6.56 10.94
N LEU A 83 -1.98 7.05 9.82
CA LEU A 83 -3.06 6.45 9.05
C LEU A 83 -2.55 6.19 7.64
N THR A 84 -2.62 4.95 7.20
CA THR A 84 -2.19 4.51 5.87
C THR A 84 -3.31 3.81 5.12
N VAL A 85 -3.13 3.61 3.82
CA VAL A 85 -4.05 2.83 2.99
C VAL A 85 -3.25 1.74 2.29
N ASP A 86 -3.75 0.49 2.34
CA ASP A 86 -3.23 -0.68 1.64
C ASP A 86 -1.70 -0.85 1.76
N LEU A 87 -1.19 -0.93 2.97
CA LEU A 87 0.22 -1.24 3.21
C LEU A 87 0.66 -2.49 2.43
N HIS A 88 1.85 -2.42 1.83
CA HIS A 88 2.46 -3.52 1.09
C HIS A 88 2.49 -4.82 1.91
N ALA A 89 2.80 -4.71 3.20
CA ALA A 89 2.81 -5.84 4.11
C ALA A 89 2.26 -5.43 5.49
N GLY A 90 1.41 -6.27 6.08
CA GLY A 90 0.74 -5.97 7.36
C GLY A 90 1.71 -5.76 8.53
N GLN A 91 2.88 -6.41 8.51
CA GLN A 91 3.91 -6.27 9.53
C GLN A 91 4.51 -4.87 9.62
N ILE A 92 4.39 -4.03 8.57
CA ILE A 92 4.88 -2.64 8.58
C ILE A 92 4.21 -1.83 9.69
N LYS A 93 2.98 -2.16 10.09
CA LYS A 93 2.33 -1.55 11.25
C LYS A 93 3.16 -1.70 12.52
N GLY A 94 3.82 -2.84 12.69
CA GLY A 94 4.70 -3.11 13.83
C GLY A 94 6.05 -2.37 13.77
N PHE A 95 6.34 -1.63 12.70
CA PHE A 95 7.54 -0.78 12.63
C PHE A 95 7.35 0.57 13.32
N PHE A 96 6.11 0.96 13.55
CA PHE A 96 5.77 2.17 14.28
C PHE A 96 5.61 1.84 15.78
N ASP A 97 6.24 2.63 16.63
CA ASP A 97 6.04 2.57 18.10
C ASP A 97 4.86 3.46 18.55
N ILE A 98 4.17 4.08 17.57
CA ILE A 98 2.96 4.87 17.75
C ILE A 98 1.77 4.19 17.10
N HIS A 99 0.56 4.61 17.47
CA HIS A 99 -0.67 4.03 16.93
C HIS A 99 -0.74 4.16 15.41
N THR A 100 -0.97 3.04 14.73
CA THR A 100 -0.98 2.99 13.27
C THR A 100 -2.21 2.25 12.76
N ASP A 101 -3.04 2.95 11.99
CA ASP A 101 -4.18 2.40 11.28
C ASP A 101 -3.81 2.14 9.82
N ASN A 102 -4.21 0.98 9.33
CA ASN A 102 -4.16 0.66 7.91
C ASN A 102 -5.57 0.46 7.38
N LEU A 103 -6.04 1.38 6.57
CA LEU A 103 -7.31 1.27 5.87
C LEU A 103 -7.13 0.42 4.60
N TYR A 104 -8.24 -0.09 4.10
CA TYR A 104 -8.26 -0.88 2.87
C TYR A 104 -9.10 -0.20 1.80
N GLY A 105 -8.58 -0.11 0.59
CA GLY A 105 -9.29 0.40 -0.58
C GLY A 105 -10.34 -0.58 -1.12
N ALA A 106 -10.25 -1.87 -0.75
CA ALA A 106 -11.14 -2.92 -1.24
C ALA A 106 -12.65 -2.61 -1.09
N PRO A 107 -13.15 -1.98 0.00
CA PRO A 107 -14.57 -1.59 0.08
C PRO A 107 -15.00 -0.61 -1.01
N VAL A 108 -14.17 0.40 -1.30
CA VAL A 108 -14.44 1.41 -2.34
C VAL A 108 -14.36 0.78 -3.72
N MET A 109 -13.30 0.01 -3.97
CA MET A 109 -13.11 -0.69 -5.23
C MET A 109 -14.25 -1.68 -5.51
N SER A 110 -14.68 -2.48 -4.52
CA SER A 110 -15.75 -3.45 -4.73
C SER A 110 -17.08 -2.77 -5.07
N ALA A 111 -17.42 -1.65 -4.44
CA ALA A 111 -18.62 -0.89 -4.76
C ALA A 111 -18.61 -0.38 -6.22
N ASP A 112 -17.48 0.19 -6.68
CA ASP A 112 -17.33 0.66 -8.05
C ASP A 112 -17.37 -0.50 -9.07
N ILE A 113 -16.69 -1.61 -8.79
CA ILE A 113 -16.68 -2.80 -9.63
C ILE A 113 -18.09 -3.36 -9.80
N LEU A 114 -18.84 -3.53 -8.70
CA LEU A 114 -20.20 -4.04 -8.76
C LEU A 114 -21.13 -3.10 -9.53
N SER A 115 -21.01 -1.80 -9.35
CA SER A 115 -21.84 -0.84 -10.06
C SER A 115 -21.60 -0.85 -11.57
N ARG A 116 -20.37 -1.08 -12.04
CA ARG A 116 -19.99 -1.05 -13.45
C ARG A 116 -20.05 -2.42 -14.14
N HIS A 117 -19.77 -3.48 -13.40
CA HIS A 117 -19.51 -4.80 -13.96
C HIS A 117 -20.20 -5.96 -13.22
N GLY A 118 -21.08 -5.68 -12.23
CA GLY A 118 -21.73 -6.70 -11.43
C GLY A 118 -22.59 -7.69 -12.20
N ASN A 119 -22.97 -7.38 -13.45
CA ASN A 119 -23.69 -8.27 -14.35
C ASN A 119 -22.80 -9.24 -15.13
N LYS A 120 -21.46 -9.17 -14.96
CA LYS A 120 -20.50 -10.01 -15.69
C LYS A 120 -20.01 -11.17 -14.84
N PRO A 121 -19.56 -12.28 -15.46
CA PRO A 121 -18.97 -13.41 -14.74
C PRO A 121 -17.55 -13.04 -14.24
N ILE A 122 -17.47 -12.34 -13.09
CA ILE A 122 -16.21 -11.83 -12.54
C ILE A 122 -15.33 -12.97 -12.03
N THR A 123 -14.02 -12.87 -12.29
CA THR A 123 -12.94 -13.60 -11.60
C THR A 123 -11.92 -12.58 -11.09
N VAL A 124 -11.52 -12.66 -9.83
CA VAL A 124 -10.46 -11.83 -9.28
C VAL A 124 -9.11 -12.51 -9.52
N VAL A 125 -8.13 -11.76 -10.02
CA VAL A 125 -6.82 -12.30 -10.38
C VAL A 125 -5.75 -11.66 -9.48
N SER A 126 -4.95 -12.50 -8.84
CA SER A 126 -3.71 -12.07 -8.21
C SER A 126 -2.57 -12.10 -9.24
N PRO A 127 -1.87 -10.98 -9.49
CA PRO A 127 -0.80 -10.92 -10.48
C PRO A 127 0.47 -11.68 -10.07
N ASP A 128 0.54 -12.11 -8.82
CA ASP A 128 1.59 -12.98 -8.27
C ASP A 128 1.11 -13.73 -7.01
N VAL A 129 1.96 -14.59 -6.48
CA VAL A 129 1.64 -15.38 -5.26
C VAL A 129 1.55 -14.48 -4.02
N GLY A 130 2.28 -13.37 -3.97
CA GLY A 130 2.30 -12.44 -2.83
C GLY A 130 0.96 -11.71 -2.64
N GLY A 131 0.26 -11.40 -3.72
CA GLY A 131 -1.01 -10.67 -3.72
C GLY A 131 -2.25 -11.52 -3.40
N VAL A 132 -2.12 -12.85 -3.24
CA VAL A 132 -3.27 -13.79 -3.10
C VAL A 132 -4.21 -13.41 -1.96
N VAL A 133 -3.68 -13.00 -0.81
CA VAL A 133 -4.51 -12.62 0.36
C VAL A 133 -5.38 -11.42 0.03
N ARG A 134 -4.83 -10.41 -0.66
CA ARG A 134 -5.54 -9.22 -1.11
C ARG A 134 -6.61 -9.55 -2.15
N ALA A 135 -6.26 -10.35 -3.16
CA ALA A 135 -7.18 -10.78 -4.18
C ALA A 135 -8.35 -11.58 -3.60
N ARG A 136 -8.10 -12.44 -2.61
CA ARG A 136 -9.14 -13.20 -1.90
C ARG A 136 -10.06 -12.30 -1.09
N ALA A 137 -9.52 -11.26 -0.45
CA ALA A 137 -10.31 -10.29 0.30
C ALA A 137 -11.25 -9.49 -0.62
N LEU A 138 -10.80 -9.12 -1.82
CA LEU A 138 -11.64 -8.49 -2.83
C LEU A 138 -12.70 -9.47 -3.38
N ALA A 139 -12.30 -10.71 -3.71
CA ALA A 139 -13.21 -11.74 -4.22
C ALA A 139 -14.40 -11.98 -3.29
N LYS A 140 -14.18 -12.04 -1.97
CA LYS A 140 -15.23 -12.15 -0.96
C LYS A 140 -16.23 -10.97 -0.97
N ARG A 141 -15.77 -9.79 -1.34
CA ARG A 141 -16.63 -8.60 -1.47
C ARG A 141 -17.39 -8.53 -2.79
N LEU A 142 -17.01 -9.38 -3.74
CA LEU A 142 -17.63 -9.52 -5.05
C LEU A 142 -18.43 -10.84 -5.13
N ASP A 143 -19.27 -11.09 -4.12
CA ASP A 143 -20.14 -12.26 -4.01
C ASP A 143 -19.40 -13.60 -4.11
N ASP A 144 -18.25 -13.70 -3.40
CA ASP A 144 -17.34 -14.86 -3.42
C ASP A 144 -16.89 -15.23 -4.84
N ALA A 145 -16.61 -14.24 -5.67
CA ALA A 145 -16.13 -14.44 -7.04
C ALA A 145 -14.93 -15.41 -7.08
N PRO A 146 -14.81 -16.25 -8.11
CA PRO A 146 -13.65 -17.11 -8.30
C PRO A 146 -12.33 -16.35 -8.25
N LEU A 147 -11.28 -17.04 -7.79
CA LEU A 147 -9.92 -16.52 -7.68
C LEU A 147 -9.01 -17.23 -8.68
N ALA A 148 -8.21 -16.46 -9.42
CA ALA A 148 -7.09 -16.98 -10.20
C ALA A 148 -5.78 -16.34 -9.76
N ILE A 149 -4.68 -17.04 -10.00
CA ILE A 149 -3.33 -16.61 -9.57
C ILE A 149 -2.39 -16.78 -10.75
N VAL A 150 -1.59 -15.76 -11.04
CA VAL A 150 -0.48 -15.85 -11.99
C VAL A 150 0.76 -16.31 -11.23
N ASP A 151 1.17 -17.56 -11.47
CA ASP A 151 2.39 -18.15 -10.89
C ASP A 151 3.56 -17.94 -11.86
N LYS A 152 4.49 -17.06 -11.48
CA LYS A 152 5.70 -16.76 -12.25
C LYS A 152 6.86 -17.57 -11.70
N ARG A 153 7.33 -18.54 -12.46
CA ARG A 153 8.50 -19.35 -12.08
C ARG A 153 9.69 -19.02 -12.97
N ARG A 154 10.80 -18.66 -12.34
CA ARG A 154 12.10 -18.59 -12.98
C ARG A 154 12.81 -19.92 -12.78
N GLU A 155 12.88 -20.77 -13.79
CA GLU A 155 13.58 -22.04 -13.71
C GLU A 155 15.11 -21.88 -13.63
N LYS A 156 15.66 -20.83 -14.26
CA LYS A 156 17.11 -20.48 -14.19
C LYS A 156 17.31 -18.99 -14.52
N ALA A 157 18.38 -18.39 -14.01
CA ALA A 157 18.81 -17.05 -14.43
C ALA A 157 19.10 -17.03 -15.94
N GLY A 158 18.41 -16.17 -16.70
CA GLY A 158 18.57 -16.02 -18.14
C GLY A 158 17.60 -16.80 -19.03
N VAL A 159 16.67 -17.57 -18.45
CA VAL A 159 15.59 -18.24 -19.18
C VAL A 159 14.29 -17.41 -19.06
N SER A 160 13.45 -17.45 -20.13
CA SER A 160 12.14 -16.80 -20.13
C SER A 160 11.30 -17.27 -18.94
N GLU A 161 10.58 -16.31 -18.30
CA GLU A 161 9.65 -16.64 -17.21
C GLU A 161 8.55 -17.55 -17.74
N VAL A 162 8.34 -18.70 -17.11
CA VAL A 162 7.17 -19.53 -17.37
C VAL A 162 6.05 -18.98 -16.51
N MET A 163 4.96 -18.58 -17.14
CA MET A 163 3.76 -18.14 -16.47
C MET A 163 2.70 -19.23 -16.50
N ASN A 164 2.22 -19.63 -15.34
CA ASN A 164 1.09 -20.52 -15.19
C ASN A 164 -0.07 -19.78 -14.53
N ILE A 165 -1.26 -19.91 -15.11
CA ILE A 165 -2.48 -19.40 -14.48
C ILE A 165 -3.13 -20.55 -13.71
N ILE A 166 -3.28 -20.36 -12.40
CA ILE A 166 -3.97 -21.27 -11.50
C ILE A 166 -5.38 -20.73 -11.29
N GLY A 167 -6.40 -21.44 -11.69
CA GLY A 167 -7.79 -21.03 -11.65
C GLY A 167 -8.37 -20.83 -13.07
N ASP A 168 -9.70 -20.61 -13.11
CA ASP A 168 -10.40 -20.47 -14.38
C ASP A 168 -10.60 -18.98 -14.73
N VAL A 169 -10.09 -18.61 -15.92
CA VAL A 169 -10.19 -17.25 -16.48
C VAL A 169 -10.87 -17.21 -17.85
N LYS A 170 -11.17 -18.42 -18.41
CA LYS A 170 -11.75 -18.51 -19.75
C LYS A 170 -13.17 -17.95 -19.76
N ASP A 171 -13.46 -17.08 -20.72
CA ASP A 171 -14.77 -16.43 -20.90
C ASP A 171 -15.26 -15.65 -19.66
N ARG A 172 -14.34 -15.17 -18.82
CA ARG A 172 -14.63 -14.44 -17.60
C ARG A 172 -14.16 -12.99 -17.67
N PHE A 173 -14.80 -12.13 -16.90
CA PHE A 173 -14.36 -10.75 -16.69
C PHE A 173 -13.32 -10.71 -15.56
N CYS A 174 -12.05 -10.69 -15.95
CA CYS A 174 -10.95 -10.74 -15.00
C CYS A 174 -10.66 -9.36 -14.41
N ILE A 175 -10.63 -9.28 -13.08
CA ILE A 175 -10.24 -8.10 -12.31
C ILE A 175 -8.94 -8.39 -11.60
N MET A 176 -7.87 -7.75 -12.05
CA MET A 176 -6.55 -7.87 -11.44
C MET A 176 -6.39 -6.82 -10.34
N ILE A 177 -5.85 -7.21 -9.18
CA ILE A 177 -5.62 -6.31 -8.05
C ILE A 177 -4.19 -6.43 -7.54
N ASP A 178 -3.57 -5.28 -7.31
CA ASP A 178 -2.25 -5.17 -6.66
C ASP A 178 -2.27 -3.99 -5.67
N ASP A 179 -1.27 -3.91 -4.78
CA ASP A 179 -1.12 -2.79 -3.83
C ASP A 179 -0.36 -1.61 -4.43
N ILE A 180 0.53 -1.87 -5.37
CA ILE A 180 1.39 -0.85 -5.96
C ILE A 180 1.49 -1.07 -7.46
N ALA A 181 1.08 -0.09 -8.25
CA ALA A 181 1.39 0.02 -9.66
C ALA A 181 2.50 1.07 -9.85
N ASP A 182 3.76 0.64 -9.84
CA ASP A 182 4.94 1.48 -10.08
C ASP A 182 5.25 1.52 -11.58
N SER A 183 6.12 0.62 -12.06
CA SER A 183 6.34 0.44 -13.51
C SER A 183 5.22 -0.33 -14.21
N ALA A 184 4.24 -0.81 -13.47
CA ALA A 184 3.17 -1.72 -13.91
C ALA A 184 3.67 -3.04 -14.54
N GLY A 185 4.97 -3.35 -14.45
CA GLY A 185 5.55 -4.55 -15.05
C GLY A 185 4.91 -5.84 -14.53
N THR A 186 4.54 -5.91 -13.26
CA THR A 186 3.82 -7.05 -12.67
C THR A 186 2.45 -7.23 -13.32
N LEU A 187 1.70 -6.13 -13.49
CA LEU A 187 0.36 -6.15 -14.09
C LEU A 187 0.38 -6.38 -15.59
N CYS A 188 1.34 -5.78 -16.31
CA CYS A 188 1.44 -5.93 -17.77
C CYS A 188 1.92 -7.31 -18.21
N ASN A 189 2.69 -7.99 -17.35
CA ASN A 189 3.23 -9.32 -17.62
C ASN A 189 2.37 -10.45 -17.00
N ALA A 190 1.28 -10.12 -16.37
CA ALA A 190 0.31 -11.07 -15.82
C ALA A 190 -0.91 -11.19 -16.73
#